data_e7e5a73f689b7ca84996287ac8c39275
#
_entry.id   e7e5a73f689b7ca84996287ac8c39275
#
_cell.length_a   1.000
_cell.length_b   1.000
_cell.length_c   1.000
_cell.angle_alpha   90.00
_cell.angle_beta   90.00
_cell.angle_gamma   90.00
#
_symmetry.space_group_name_H-M   'P 1'
#
loop_
_entity.id
_entity.type
_entity.pdbx_description
1 polymer ?
#
loop_
_entity_poly.entity_id
_entity_poly.type
_entity_poly.pdbx_seq_one_letter_code
_entity_poly.pdbx_strand_id
1 'polypeptide(L)'
;MRAADLPKATGAALSIAADLGLAADDAVVLQNSNKASLRLLPCDVLARVAPVQDGIAQFEIDVAQRLTEAGSPIAALDPRVEPRVYERTGYAVTFWTFHETVTGDEIAPADYADALHELHRAMRTIEVRTPHFTDRVAQAQHLVENRDLTPELAEADRQLLDSVLRRPVRGTDQLLHGEPHPGNVLKSKGGLLFIDLETCCRGPVEFDLAHAPEEVGERYPGVDRGLLKECRVLVLAMITTWRWDREDQLPDGRRLGMQWLAEIRAYEGWQSPGSAVGSG
;
A
#
# COMPACT_ATOMS: atom_id res chain seq x y z
N MET A 1 10.96 -4.82 9.29
CA MET A 1 11.58 -5.90 10.10
C MET A 1 12.74 -5.32 10.91
N ARG A 2 12.97 -5.76 12.16
CA ARG A 2 14.10 -5.26 12.96
C ARG A 2 15.43 -5.65 12.32
N ALA A 3 16.41 -4.75 12.36
CA ALA A 3 17.73 -5.03 11.77
C ALA A 3 18.42 -6.31 12.32
N ALA A 4 18.18 -6.64 13.59
CA ALA A 4 18.70 -7.85 14.22
C ALA A 4 18.11 -9.16 13.68
N ASP A 5 16.90 -9.11 13.07
CA ASP A 5 16.21 -10.27 12.53
C ASP A 5 16.56 -10.53 11.05
N LEU A 6 17.11 -9.52 10.36
CA LEU A 6 17.42 -9.58 8.93
C LEU A 6 18.36 -10.73 8.53
N PRO A 7 19.45 -11.04 9.26
CA PRO A 7 20.32 -12.18 8.92
C PRO A 7 19.58 -13.53 8.98
N LYS A 8 18.68 -13.71 9.95
CA LYS A 8 17.88 -14.93 10.07
C LYS A 8 16.86 -15.06 8.95
N ALA A 9 16.19 -13.94 8.62
CA ALA A 9 15.25 -13.86 7.51
C ALA A 9 15.94 -14.17 6.17
N THR A 10 17.11 -13.60 5.93
CA THR A 10 17.95 -13.88 4.75
C THR A 10 18.34 -15.37 4.68
N GLY A 11 18.81 -15.94 5.80
CA GLY A 11 19.15 -17.36 5.87
C GLY A 11 17.96 -18.28 5.60
N ALA A 12 16.75 -17.91 6.04
CA ALA A 12 15.52 -18.65 5.73
C ALA A 12 15.23 -18.63 4.22
N ALA A 13 15.31 -17.47 3.57
CA ALA A 13 15.09 -17.34 2.12
C ALA A 13 16.10 -18.15 1.31
N LEU A 14 17.39 -18.05 1.59
CA LEU A 14 18.45 -18.81 0.89
C LEU A 14 18.27 -20.32 1.08
N SER A 15 17.97 -20.75 2.30
CA SER A 15 17.75 -22.17 2.59
C SER A 15 16.55 -22.74 1.86
N ILE A 16 15.41 -22.01 1.76
CA ILE A 16 14.26 -22.44 0.98
C ILE A 16 14.58 -22.45 -0.52
N ALA A 17 15.27 -21.42 -1.02
CA ALA A 17 15.67 -21.33 -2.42
C ALA A 17 16.54 -22.53 -2.83
N ALA A 18 17.49 -22.94 -1.97
CA ALA A 18 18.30 -24.12 -2.20
C ALA A 18 17.48 -25.42 -2.27
N ASP A 19 16.50 -25.61 -1.35
CA ASP A 19 15.60 -26.78 -1.38
C ASP A 19 14.71 -26.81 -2.64
N LEU A 20 14.42 -25.65 -3.22
CA LEU A 20 13.67 -25.50 -4.47
C LEU A 20 14.55 -25.63 -5.72
N GLY A 21 15.85 -25.85 -5.56
CA GLY A 21 16.81 -26.00 -6.67
C GLY A 21 17.17 -24.67 -7.35
N LEU A 22 16.89 -23.54 -6.71
CA LEU A 22 17.34 -22.25 -7.19
C LEU A 22 18.84 -22.07 -6.83
N ALA A 23 19.65 -21.62 -7.80
CA ALA A 23 21.04 -21.26 -7.55
C ALA A 23 21.08 -19.91 -6.79
N ALA A 24 21.01 -19.97 -5.48
CA ALA A 24 20.96 -18.81 -4.59
C ALA A 24 22.03 -18.91 -3.52
N ASP A 25 23.23 -18.38 -3.81
CA ASP A 25 24.39 -18.42 -2.94
C ASP A 25 24.53 -17.17 -2.06
N ASP A 26 23.91 -16.07 -2.49
CA ASP A 26 23.96 -14.76 -1.83
C ASP A 26 22.64 -14.01 -1.99
N ALA A 27 22.45 -12.99 -1.15
CA ALA A 27 21.26 -12.15 -1.15
C ALA A 27 21.60 -10.68 -0.92
N VAL A 28 21.10 -9.82 -1.81
CA VAL A 28 21.18 -8.36 -1.66
C VAL A 28 19.87 -7.84 -1.08
N VAL A 29 19.97 -7.13 0.04
CA VAL A 29 18.80 -6.46 0.64
C VAL A 29 18.44 -5.24 -0.20
N LEU A 30 17.28 -5.24 -0.82
CA LEU A 30 16.76 -4.13 -1.61
C LEU A 30 15.96 -3.16 -0.74
N GLN A 31 15.16 -3.70 0.17
CA GLN A 31 14.32 -2.94 1.09
C GLN A 31 14.14 -3.71 2.40
N ASN A 32 14.04 -2.97 3.50
CA ASN A 32 13.68 -3.52 4.80
C ASN A 32 12.69 -2.58 5.50
N SER A 33 11.42 -2.93 5.47
CA SER A 33 10.32 -2.25 6.16
C SER A 33 9.59 -3.25 7.08
N ASN A 34 8.29 -3.43 6.96
CA ASN A 34 7.53 -4.52 7.60
C ASN A 34 7.98 -5.90 7.09
N LYS A 35 8.37 -5.96 5.80
CA LYS A 35 8.95 -7.13 5.13
C LYS A 35 10.36 -6.79 4.65
N ALA A 36 11.22 -7.80 4.49
CA ALA A 36 12.47 -7.67 3.76
C ALA A 36 12.27 -8.12 2.31
N SER A 37 12.74 -7.30 1.37
CA SER A 37 12.82 -7.64 -0.06
C SER A 37 14.28 -7.93 -0.40
N LEU A 38 14.55 -9.15 -0.84
CA LEU A 38 15.89 -9.68 -1.09
C LEU A 38 16.04 -10.10 -2.54
N ARG A 39 17.06 -9.61 -3.25
CA ARG A 39 17.47 -10.17 -4.54
C ARG A 39 18.39 -11.34 -4.28
N LEU A 40 18.00 -12.53 -4.67
CA LEU A 40 18.79 -13.75 -4.56
C LEU A 40 19.73 -13.89 -5.77
N LEU A 41 21.00 -14.14 -5.52
CA LEU A 41 22.03 -14.24 -6.55
C LEU A 41 22.66 -15.63 -6.57
N PRO A 42 23.08 -16.16 -7.74
CA PRO A 42 22.97 -15.55 -9.07
C PRO A 42 21.62 -15.77 -9.80
N CYS A 43 20.63 -16.40 -9.17
CA CYS A 43 19.37 -16.81 -9.83
C CYS A 43 18.44 -15.64 -10.21
N ASP A 44 18.70 -14.43 -9.73
CA ASP A 44 17.88 -13.24 -9.98
C ASP A 44 16.40 -13.43 -9.62
N VAL A 45 16.14 -13.95 -8.41
CA VAL A 45 14.81 -14.05 -7.82
C VAL A 45 14.63 -13.00 -6.76
N LEU A 46 13.47 -12.39 -6.69
CA LEU A 46 13.07 -11.55 -5.56
C LEU A 46 12.39 -12.41 -4.50
N ALA A 47 13.00 -12.53 -3.32
CA ALA A 47 12.35 -13.14 -2.16
C ALA A 47 11.77 -12.03 -1.25
N ARG A 48 10.49 -12.13 -0.92
CA ARG A 48 9.84 -11.28 0.12
C ARG A 48 9.74 -12.11 1.39
N VAL A 49 10.26 -11.59 2.48
CA VAL A 49 10.39 -12.29 3.76
C VAL A 49 9.73 -11.47 4.86
N ALA A 50 8.81 -12.07 5.59
CA ALA A 50 8.15 -11.47 6.75
C ALA A 50 8.08 -12.49 7.89
N PRO A 51 7.91 -12.06 9.16
CA PRO A 51 7.47 -12.97 10.21
C PRO A 51 6.16 -13.66 9.81
N VAL A 52 5.99 -14.93 10.19
CA VAL A 52 4.75 -15.66 9.92
C VAL A 52 3.59 -14.90 10.56
N GLN A 53 2.62 -14.51 9.74
CA GLN A 53 1.39 -13.83 10.14
C GLN A 53 0.21 -14.47 9.43
N ASP A 54 -0.99 -14.35 10.01
CA ASP A 54 -2.19 -15.02 9.52
C ASP A 54 -2.60 -14.61 8.10
N GLY A 55 -2.32 -15.46 7.12
CA GLY A 55 -2.94 -15.48 5.81
C GLY A 55 -2.56 -14.37 4.81
N ILE A 56 -1.90 -13.29 5.20
CA ILE A 56 -1.64 -12.12 4.33
C ILE A 56 -0.74 -12.50 3.13
N ALA A 57 0.32 -13.25 3.37
CA ALA A 57 1.24 -13.65 2.31
C ALA A 57 0.57 -14.60 1.29
N GLN A 58 -0.31 -15.49 1.74
CA GLN A 58 -1.07 -16.38 0.85
C GLN A 58 -2.11 -15.60 0.05
N PHE A 59 -2.80 -14.65 0.69
CA PHE A 59 -3.73 -13.76 0.00
C PHE A 59 -3.03 -12.99 -1.13
N GLU A 60 -1.85 -12.44 -0.87
CA GLU A 60 -1.06 -11.71 -1.88
C GLU A 60 -0.69 -12.62 -3.07
N ILE A 61 -0.28 -13.88 -2.82
CA ILE A 61 -0.01 -14.87 -3.87
C ILE A 61 -1.27 -15.16 -4.69
N ASP A 62 -2.40 -15.42 -4.03
CA ASP A 62 -3.66 -15.76 -4.70
C ASP A 62 -4.13 -14.64 -5.63
N VAL A 63 -4.00 -13.38 -5.20
CA VAL A 63 -4.30 -12.20 -6.01
C VAL A 63 -3.32 -12.09 -7.18
N ALA A 64 -2.01 -12.18 -6.91
CA ALA A 64 -0.96 -12.05 -7.92
C ALA A 64 -1.10 -13.11 -9.02
N GLN A 65 -1.38 -14.36 -8.66
CA GLN A 65 -1.57 -15.43 -9.62
C GLN A 65 -2.72 -15.13 -10.59
N ARG A 66 -3.89 -14.76 -10.05
CA ARG A 66 -5.08 -14.43 -10.87
C ARG A 66 -4.86 -13.21 -11.76
N LEU A 67 -4.19 -12.18 -11.23
CA LEU A 67 -3.86 -10.97 -12.00
C LEU A 67 -2.84 -11.27 -13.11
N THR A 68 -1.85 -12.14 -12.85
CA THR A 68 -0.90 -12.60 -13.86
C THR A 68 -1.63 -13.36 -14.99
N GLU A 69 -2.54 -14.27 -14.66
CA GLU A 69 -3.38 -15.00 -15.62
C GLU A 69 -4.27 -14.05 -16.45
N ALA A 70 -4.72 -12.95 -15.86
CA ALA A 70 -5.50 -11.89 -16.53
C ALA A 70 -4.64 -10.92 -17.36
N GLY A 71 -3.31 -11.09 -17.41
CA GLY A 71 -2.38 -10.21 -18.15
C GLY A 71 -2.26 -8.80 -17.57
N SER A 72 -2.38 -8.66 -16.27
CA SER A 72 -2.34 -7.38 -15.56
C SER A 72 -0.91 -6.85 -15.41
N PRO A 73 -0.70 -5.52 -15.37
CA PRO A 73 0.61 -4.89 -15.17
C PRO A 73 1.07 -4.98 -13.70
N ILE A 74 1.31 -6.18 -13.21
CA ILE A 74 1.86 -6.44 -11.87
C ILE A 74 3.22 -7.12 -11.94
N ALA A 75 4.02 -7.00 -10.88
CA ALA A 75 5.18 -7.86 -10.71
C ALA A 75 4.70 -9.29 -10.42
N ALA A 76 5.03 -10.22 -11.31
CA ALA A 76 4.55 -11.60 -11.24
C ALA A 76 5.36 -12.45 -10.26
N LEU A 77 4.75 -13.53 -9.78
CA LEU A 77 5.44 -14.59 -9.06
C LEU A 77 6.52 -15.23 -9.95
N ASP A 78 7.58 -15.76 -9.35
CA ASP A 78 8.64 -16.43 -10.13
C ASP A 78 8.11 -17.74 -10.71
N PRO A 79 8.14 -17.94 -12.04
CA PRO A 79 7.55 -19.11 -12.68
C PRO A 79 8.32 -20.42 -12.43
N ARG A 80 9.53 -20.35 -11.86
CA ARG A 80 10.34 -21.52 -11.49
C ARG A 80 9.93 -22.13 -10.16
N VAL A 81 9.07 -21.43 -9.40
CA VAL A 81 8.68 -21.80 -8.04
C VAL A 81 7.17 -21.99 -7.97
N GLU A 82 6.72 -23.02 -7.27
CA GLU A 82 5.30 -23.20 -7.01
C GLU A 82 4.73 -21.97 -6.25
N PRO A 83 3.62 -21.37 -6.72
CA PRO A 83 3.05 -20.14 -6.14
C PRO A 83 2.38 -20.42 -4.78
N ARG A 84 3.16 -20.43 -3.72
CA ARG A 84 2.71 -20.63 -2.35
C ARG A 84 3.62 -19.94 -1.34
N VAL A 85 3.17 -19.82 -0.12
CA VAL A 85 4.01 -19.39 1.00
C VAL A 85 4.90 -20.54 1.45
N TYR A 86 6.17 -20.26 1.63
CA TYR A 86 7.14 -21.17 2.23
C TYR A 86 7.49 -20.68 3.62
N GLU A 87 7.52 -21.58 4.60
CA GLU A 87 7.80 -21.20 5.97
C GLU A 87 9.09 -21.86 6.46
N ARG A 88 9.95 -21.06 7.11
CA ARG A 88 11.18 -21.55 7.74
C ARG A 88 11.57 -20.66 8.93
N THR A 89 11.88 -21.28 10.07
CA THR A 89 12.39 -20.62 11.28
C THR A 89 11.57 -19.40 11.73
N GLY A 90 10.23 -19.46 11.55
CA GLY A 90 9.31 -18.38 11.94
C GLY A 90 9.17 -17.26 10.89
N TYR A 91 9.67 -17.46 9.69
CA TYR A 91 9.51 -16.54 8.55
C TYR A 91 8.69 -17.17 7.45
N ALA A 92 7.81 -16.38 6.87
CA ALA A 92 7.10 -16.64 5.63
C ALA A 92 7.90 -16.03 4.47
N VAL A 93 8.13 -16.81 3.43
CA VAL A 93 8.91 -16.41 2.24
C VAL A 93 8.06 -16.64 1.00
N THR A 94 8.02 -15.65 0.12
CA THR A 94 7.39 -15.71 -1.19
C THR A 94 8.39 -15.32 -2.27
N PHE A 95 8.28 -15.92 -3.47
CA PHE A 95 9.24 -15.74 -4.55
C PHE A 95 8.60 -15.07 -5.75
N TRP A 96 9.24 -14.00 -6.23
CA TRP A 96 8.75 -13.12 -7.28
C TRP A 96 9.81 -12.96 -8.36
N THR A 97 9.38 -12.65 -9.56
CA THR A 97 10.29 -12.23 -10.64
C THR A 97 11.00 -10.95 -10.21
N PHE A 98 12.33 -10.97 -10.25
CA PHE A 98 13.11 -9.76 -10.04
C PHE A 98 13.05 -8.88 -11.29
N HIS A 99 12.71 -7.61 -11.11
CA HIS A 99 12.69 -6.62 -12.17
C HIS A 99 13.76 -5.55 -11.89
N GLU A 100 14.66 -5.35 -12.84
CA GLU A 100 15.56 -4.18 -12.79
C GLU A 100 14.72 -2.90 -12.94
N THR A 101 14.82 -2.02 -11.95
CA THR A 101 14.19 -0.70 -12.03
C THR A 101 14.99 0.23 -12.92
N VAL A 102 14.29 0.95 -13.77
CA VAL A 102 14.90 2.04 -14.54
C VAL A 102 14.99 3.25 -13.62
N THR A 103 16.24 3.63 -13.28
CA THR A 103 16.53 4.87 -12.56
C THR A 103 16.45 6.05 -13.51
N GLY A 104 15.83 7.14 -13.14
CA GLY A 104 15.72 8.36 -13.96
C GLY A 104 14.43 9.11 -13.69
N ASP A 105 13.88 9.74 -14.70
CA ASP A 105 12.75 10.65 -14.62
C ASP A 105 11.54 10.09 -13.87
N GLU A 106 10.80 10.97 -13.24
CA GLU A 106 9.50 10.67 -12.64
C GLU A 106 8.59 9.93 -13.63
N ILE A 107 7.69 9.11 -13.12
CA ILE A 107 6.69 8.43 -13.96
C ILE A 107 5.76 9.50 -14.55
N ALA A 108 5.64 9.54 -15.87
CA ALA A 108 4.72 10.47 -16.51
C ALA A 108 3.29 10.18 -16.07
N PRO A 109 2.51 11.19 -15.65
CA PRO A 109 1.14 10.99 -15.14
C PRO A 109 0.21 10.26 -16.13
N ALA A 110 0.42 10.43 -17.44
CA ALA A 110 -0.34 9.70 -18.44
C ALA A 110 -0.05 8.21 -18.44
N ASP A 111 1.24 7.83 -18.43
CA ASP A 111 1.65 6.42 -18.40
C ASP A 111 1.17 5.73 -17.13
N TYR A 112 1.17 6.47 -16.01
CA TYR A 112 0.67 5.97 -14.74
C TYR A 112 -0.85 5.75 -14.78
N ALA A 113 -1.60 6.72 -15.30
CA ALA A 113 -3.04 6.62 -15.43
C ALA A 113 -3.44 5.45 -16.34
N ASP A 114 -2.74 5.26 -17.46
CA ASP A 114 -2.98 4.16 -18.40
C ASP A 114 -2.68 2.81 -17.74
N ALA A 115 -1.53 2.66 -17.07
CA ALA A 115 -1.17 1.42 -16.36
C ALA A 115 -2.17 1.10 -15.24
N LEU A 116 -2.60 2.09 -14.45
CA LEU A 116 -3.61 1.91 -13.40
C LEU A 116 -4.98 1.55 -13.98
N HIS A 117 -5.34 2.13 -15.12
CA HIS A 117 -6.57 1.76 -15.81
C HIS A 117 -6.54 0.31 -16.34
N GLU A 118 -5.40 -0.14 -16.87
CA GLU A 118 -5.20 -1.54 -17.27
C GLU A 118 -5.28 -2.49 -16.07
N LEU A 119 -4.65 -2.14 -14.95
CA LEU A 119 -4.77 -2.89 -13.70
C LEU A 119 -6.23 -3.02 -13.28
N HIS A 120 -6.97 -1.92 -13.19
CA HIS A 120 -8.38 -1.93 -12.81
C HIS A 120 -9.25 -2.71 -13.80
N ARG A 121 -8.92 -2.70 -15.10
CA ARG A 121 -9.62 -3.50 -16.11
C ARG A 121 -9.43 -5.01 -15.85
N ALA A 122 -8.21 -5.43 -15.55
CA ALA A 122 -7.93 -6.84 -15.20
C ALA A 122 -8.60 -7.23 -13.87
N MET A 123 -8.57 -6.35 -12.87
CA MET A 123 -9.19 -6.57 -11.56
C MET A 123 -10.70 -6.79 -11.63
N ARG A 124 -11.38 -6.23 -12.64
CA ARG A 124 -12.83 -6.51 -12.87
C ARG A 124 -13.12 -7.92 -13.37
N THR A 125 -12.12 -8.61 -13.92
CA THR A 125 -12.29 -9.96 -14.51
C THR A 125 -12.00 -11.09 -13.54
N ILE A 126 -11.44 -10.81 -12.38
CA ILE A 126 -11.08 -11.81 -11.39
C ILE A 126 -11.99 -11.74 -10.16
N GLU A 127 -12.26 -12.90 -9.58
CA GLU A 127 -13.02 -13.01 -8.34
C GLU A 127 -12.10 -13.46 -7.21
N VAL A 128 -11.90 -12.58 -6.24
CA VAL A 128 -11.13 -12.84 -5.02
C VAL A 128 -11.92 -12.31 -3.83
N ARG A 129 -11.97 -13.09 -2.76
CA ARG A 129 -12.53 -12.60 -1.49
C ARG A 129 -11.56 -11.62 -0.85
N THR A 130 -11.95 -10.37 -0.79
CA THR A 130 -11.15 -9.28 -0.20
C THR A 130 -11.94 -8.52 0.85
N PRO A 131 -11.26 -7.81 1.76
CA PRO A 131 -11.91 -6.79 2.58
C PRO A 131 -12.50 -5.68 1.68
N HIS A 132 -13.30 -4.83 2.28
CA HIS A 132 -13.77 -3.58 1.67
C HIS A 132 -12.88 -2.42 2.14
N PHE A 133 -12.70 -1.36 1.34
CA PHE A 133 -11.88 -0.21 1.74
C PHE A 133 -12.38 0.43 3.07
N THR A 134 -13.66 0.32 3.36
CA THR A 134 -14.23 0.80 4.63
C THR A 134 -13.71 0.07 5.87
N ASP A 135 -13.16 -1.14 5.73
CA ASP A 135 -12.53 -1.84 6.84
C ASP A 135 -11.26 -1.11 7.29
N ARG A 136 -10.51 -0.53 6.34
CA ARG A 136 -9.35 0.32 6.64
C ARG A 136 -9.77 1.66 7.24
N VAL A 137 -10.87 2.23 6.74
CA VAL A 137 -11.47 3.43 7.35
C VAL A 137 -11.85 3.14 8.80
N ALA A 138 -12.49 2.00 9.07
CA ALA A 138 -12.85 1.59 10.43
C ALA A 138 -11.63 1.39 11.34
N GLN A 139 -10.52 0.89 10.82
CA GLN A 139 -9.25 0.82 11.57
C GLN A 139 -8.74 2.22 11.96
N ALA A 140 -8.77 3.18 11.02
CA ALA A 140 -8.39 4.56 11.32
C ALA A 140 -9.35 5.20 12.33
N GLN A 141 -10.66 4.96 12.21
CA GLN A 141 -11.66 5.41 13.20
C GLN A 141 -11.36 4.85 14.59
N HIS A 142 -11.04 3.56 14.69
CA HIS A 142 -10.68 2.93 15.96
C HIS A 142 -9.46 3.60 16.61
N LEU A 143 -8.44 3.95 15.84
CA LEU A 143 -7.27 4.68 16.35
C LEU A 143 -7.66 6.08 16.84
N VAL A 144 -8.49 6.80 16.09
CA VAL A 144 -8.96 8.14 16.48
C VAL A 144 -9.80 8.08 17.75
N GLU A 145 -10.66 7.08 17.90
CA GLU A 145 -11.52 6.91 19.08
C GLU A 145 -10.73 6.48 20.33
N ASN A 146 -9.63 5.76 20.15
CA ASN A 146 -8.86 5.19 21.25
C ASN A 146 -7.67 6.09 21.64
N ARG A 147 -7.84 6.82 22.77
CA ARG A 147 -6.81 7.73 23.29
C ARG A 147 -5.54 7.02 23.74
N ASP A 148 -5.62 5.77 24.13
CA ASP A 148 -4.45 4.99 24.56
C ASP A 148 -3.57 4.62 23.36
N LEU A 149 -4.16 4.49 22.17
CA LEU A 149 -3.41 4.23 20.93
C LEU A 149 -2.86 5.53 20.31
N THR A 150 -3.53 6.66 20.51
CA THR A 150 -3.14 7.97 19.96
C THR A 150 -3.03 9.05 21.06
N PRO A 151 -2.15 8.85 22.06
CA PRO A 151 -2.12 9.70 23.27
C PRO A 151 -1.72 11.14 22.98
N GLU A 152 -0.96 11.39 21.92
CA GLU A 152 -0.47 12.71 21.55
C GLU A 152 -1.37 13.45 20.53
N LEU A 153 -2.46 12.82 20.07
CA LEU A 153 -3.41 13.44 19.15
C LEU A 153 -4.28 14.47 19.91
N ALA A 154 -4.12 15.76 19.56
CA ALA A 154 -4.88 16.82 20.18
C ALA A 154 -6.40 16.67 19.94
N GLU A 155 -7.23 17.10 20.89
CA GLU A 155 -8.69 16.89 20.82
C GLU A 155 -9.34 17.52 19.58
N ALA A 156 -8.91 18.73 19.19
CA ALA A 156 -9.41 19.38 17.99
C ALA A 156 -9.06 18.61 16.71
N ASP A 157 -7.88 18.00 16.67
CA ASP A 157 -7.44 17.18 15.54
C ASP A 157 -8.15 15.85 15.49
N ARG A 158 -8.40 15.25 16.65
CA ARG A 158 -9.22 14.06 16.81
C ARG A 158 -10.62 14.27 16.26
N GLN A 159 -11.27 15.38 16.63
CA GLN A 159 -12.61 15.72 16.12
C GLN A 159 -12.62 15.97 14.62
N LEU A 160 -11.58 16.63 14.08
CA LEU A 160 -11.43 16.83 12.65
C LEU A 160 -11.31 15.49 11.91
N LEU A 161 -10.39 14.63 12.32
CA LEU A 161 -10.18 13.31 11.69
C LEU A 161 -11.43 12.43 11.81
N ASP A 162 -12.08 12.36 12.97
CA ASP A 162 -13.32 11.63 13.17
C ASP A 162 -14.43 12.12 12.23
N SER A 163 -14.58 13.44 12.08
CA SER A 163 -15.57 14.04 11.20
C SER A 163 -15.39 13.65 9.73
N VAL A 164 -14.13 13.54 9.28
CA VAL A 164 -13.79 13.13 7.90
C VAL A 164 -13.99 11.63 7.71
N LEU A 165 -13.45 10.82 8.63
CA LEU A 165 -13.48 9.37 8.54
C LEU A 165 -14.91 8.79 8.60
N ARG A 166 -15.87 9.50 9.20
CA ARG A 166 -17.29 9.10 9.26
C ARG A 166 -18.10 9.45 8.02
N ARG A 167 -17.52 10.16 7.06
CA ARG A 167 -18.26 10.51 5.83
C ARG A 167 -18.49 9.29 4.98
N PRO A 168 -19.73 9.06 4.53
CA PRO A 168 -20.00 7.96 3.62
C PRO A 168 -19.42 8.28 2.25
N VAL A 169 -18.54 7.42 1.75
CA VAL A 169 -18.08 7.44 0.36
C VAL A 169 -18.87 6.38 -0.39
N ARG A 170 -19.50 6.75 -1.49
CA ARG A 170 -20.36 5.87 -2.30
C ARG A 170 -19.94 5.93 -3.75
N GLY A 171 -19.64 4.78 -4.32
CA GLY A 171 -19.27 4.64 -5.73
C GLY A 171 -19.56 3.22 -6.22
N THR A 172 -19.12 2.91 -7.42
CA THR A 172 -19.25 1.56 -7.97
C THR A 172 -18.09 0.69 -7.49
N ASP A 173 -18.40 -0.37 -6.75
CA ASP A 173 -17.41 -1.26 -6.19
C ASP A 173 -16.81 -2.20 -7.24
N GLN A 174 -15.50 -2.26 -7.25
CA GLN A 174 -14.73 -3.31 -7.91
C GLN A 174 -13.55 -3.75 -7.03
N LEU A 175 -12.77 -4.73 -7.48
CA LEU A 175 -11.48 -5.02 -6.87
C LEU A 175 -10.51 -3.88 -7.16
N LEU A 176 -9.76 -3.48 -6.15
CA LEU A 176 -8.79 -2.40 -6.13
C LEU A 176 -7.42 -2.92 -5.67
N HIS A 177 -6.36 -2.19 -5.99
CA HIS A 177 -5.04 -2.39 -5.41
C HIS A 177 -5.02 -2.02 -3.91
N GLY A 178 -5.73 -0.97 -3.54
CA GLY A 178 -5.84 -0.45 -2.18
C GLY A 178 -4.82 0.61 -1.80
N GLU A 179 -3.60 0.55 -2.34
CA GLU A 179 -2.54 1.55 -2.12
C GLU A 179 -1.61 1.70 -3.35
N PRO A 180 -2.11 2.06 -4.52
CA PRO A 180 -1.27 2.23 -5.71
C PRO A 180 -0.55 3.59 -5.68
N HIS A 181 0.19 3.90 -4.61
CA HIS A 181 1.02 5.10 -4.54
C HIS A 181 2.36 4.90 -5.28
N PRO A 182 3.12 5.95 -5.61
CA PRO A 182 4.35 5.83 -6.40
C PRO A 182 5.39 4.85 -5.85
N GLY A 183 5.43 4.62 -4.53
CA GLY A 183 6.30 3.63 -3.90
C GLY A 183 5.92 2.17 -4.17
N ASN A 184 4.69 1.93 -4.66
CA ASN A 184 4.18 0.62 -5.04
C ASN A 184 4.10 0.45 -6.57
N VAL A 185 4.83 1.27 -7.33
CA VAL A 185 4.95 1.18 -8.79
C VAL A 185 6.41 1.08 -9.20
N LEU A 186 6.76 -0.01 -9.87
CA LEU A 186 8.09 -0.20 -10.43
C LEU A 186 8.12 0.29 -11.89
N LYS A 187 9.08 1.14 -12.22
CA LYS A 187 9.41 1.49 -13.61
C LYS A 187 10.41 0.48 -14.13
N SER A 188 9.95 -0.45 -14.95
CA SER A 188 10.78 -1.47 -15.62
C SER A 188 11.03 -1.14 -17.09
N LYS A 189 11.95 -1.86 -17.75
CA LYS A 189 12.15 -1.77 -19.21
C LYS A 189 10.90 -2.16 -20.00
N GLY A 190 10.01 -2.98 -19.42
CA GLY A 190 8.77 -3.44 -20.03
C GLY A 190 7.54 -2.58 -19.74
N GLY A 191 7.70 -1.47 -19.01
CA GLY A 191 6.61 -0.61 -18.56
C GLY A 191 6.48 -0.53 -17.05
N LEU A 192 5.33 -0.02 -16.58
CA LEU A 192 5.03 0.09 -15.16
C LEU A 192 4.45 -1.21 -14.63
N LEU A 193 4.87 -1.61 -13.44
CA LEU A 193 4.38 -2.79 -12.74
C LEU A 193 3.97 -2.42 -11.32
N PHE A 194 2.76 -2.80 -10.93
CA PHE A 194 2.29 -2.63 -9.55
C PHE A 194 2.78 -3.76 -8.67
N ILE A 195 3.13 -3.43 -7.43
CA ILE A 195 3.63 -4.35 -6.39
C ILE A 195 2.86 -4.14 -5.09
N ASP A 196 3.03 -5.07 -4.15
CA ASP A 196 2.45 -5.00 -2.79
C ASP A 196 0.93 -5.12 -2.78
N LEU A 197 0.45 -6.26 -3.29
CA LEU A 197 -0.98 -6.58 -3.44
C LEU A 197 -1.68 -6.97 -2.13
N GLU A 198 -1.00 -6.90 -0.99
CA GLU A 198 -1.56 -7.25 0.31
C GLU A 198 -2.70 -6.34 0.77
N THR A 199 -2.76 -5.13 0.21
CA THR A 199 -3.80 -4.14 0.52
C THR A 199 -5.00 -4.19 -0.41
N CYS A 200 -5.03 -5.15 -1.35
CA CYS A 200 -6.16 -5.29 -2.27
C CYS A 200 -7.49 -5.38 -1.52
N CYS A 201 -8.45 -4.58 -1.97
CA CYS A 201 -9.76 -4.44 -1.33
C CYS A 201 -10.85 -4.19 -2.38
N ARG A 202 -12.11 -4.11 -1.97
CA ARG A 202 -13.21 -3.65 -2.83
C ARG A 202 -13.54 -2.20 -2.53
N GLY A 203 -13.90 -1.46 -3.56
CA GLY A 203 -14.30 -0.06 -3.46
C GLY A 203 -14.38 0.63 -4.82
N PRO A 204 -14.64 1.95 -4.86
CA PRO A 204 -14.61 2.74 -6.08
C PRO A 204 -13.18 3.00 -6.55
N VAL A 205 -12.96 3.09 -7.86
CA VAL A 205 -11.62 3.36 -8.43
C VAL A 205 -11.02 4.66 -7.93
N GLU A 206 -11.85 5.61 -7.53
CA GLU A 206 -11.45 6.89 -6.97
C GLU A 206 -10.69 6.73 -5.65
N PHE A 207 -10.94 5.63 -4.89
CA PHE A 207 -10.15 5.32 -3.70
C PHE A 207 -8.70 4.99 -4.06
N ASP A 208 -8.45 4.18 -5.09
CA ASP A 208 -7.09 3.92 -5.59
C ASP A 208 -6.44 5.19 -6.15
N LEU A 209 -7.18 5.95 -6.97
CA LEU A 209 -6.70 7.21 -7.53
C LEU A 209 -6.36 8.26 -6.47
N ALA A 210 -6.96 8.16 -5.29
CA ALA A 210 -6.63 9.04 -4.16
C ALA A 210 -5.24 8.78 -3.58
N HIS A 211 -4.65 7.61 -3.80
CA HIS A 211 -3.28 7.28 -3.43
C HIS A 211 -2.24 7.71 -4.49
N ALA A 212 -2.68 7.94 -5.73
CA ALA A 212 -1.81 8.37 -6.83
C ALA A 212 -1.65 9.91 -6.84
N PRO A 213 -0.60 10.44 -7.51
CA PRO A 213 -0.44 11.87 -7.75
C PRO A 213 -1.69 12.50 -8.38
N GLU A 214 -1.90 13.79 -8.15
CA GLU A 214 -3.12 14.50 -8.58
C GLU A 214 -3.33 14.42 -10.08
N GLU A 215 -2.26 14.62 -10.84
CA GLU A 215 -2.24 14.63 -12.30
C GLU A 215 -2.63 13.27 -12.90
N VAL A 216 -2.44 12.17 -12.17
CA VAL A 216 -2.87 10.82 -12.58
C VAL A 216 -4.39 10.74 -12.59
N GLY A 217 -5.05 11.22 -11.52
CA GLY A 217 -6.50 11.26 -11.42
C GLY A 217 -7.16 12.13 -12.50
N GLU A 218 -6.50 13.24 -12.89
CA GLU A 218 -6.99 14.10 -13.96
C GLU A 218 -7.01 13.43 -15.35
N ARG A 219 -6.13 12.45 -15.56
CA ARG A 219 -5.95 11.72 -16.82
C ARG A 219 -6.67 10.38 -16.87
N TYR A 220 -7.12 9.89 -15.72
CA TYR A 220 -7.79 8.60 -15.63
C TYR A 220 -9.17 8.65 -16.33
N PRO A 221 -9.47 7.70 -17.25
CA PRO A 221 -10.70 7.73 -18.01
C PRO A 221 -11.94 7.43 -17.15
N GLY A 222 -12.97 8.26 -17.28
CA GLY A 222 -14.27 8.04 -16.62
C GLY A 222 -14.30 8.32 -15.13
N VAL A 223 -13.30 8.98 -14.55
CA VAL A 223 -13.26 9.33 -13.13
C VAL A 223 -14.39 10.29 -12.74
N ASP A 224 -15.06 10.01 -11.62
CA ASP A 224 -15.91 10.98 -10.94
C ASP A 224 -15.03 11.92 -10.10
N ARG A 225 -14.89 13.17 -10.58
CA ARG A 225 -14.03 14.17 -9.92
C ARG A 225 -14.52 14.56 -8.54
N GLY A 226 -15.83 14.55 -8.32
CA GLY A 226 -16.41 14.83 -7.01
C GLY A 226 -16.06 13.74 -6.01
N LEU A 227 -16.29 12.48 -6.39
CA LEU A 227 -15.95 11.32 -5.59
C LEU A 227 -14.43 11.19 -5.36
N LEU A 228 -13.60 11.47 -6.38
CA LEU A 228 -12.14 11.48 -6.23
C LEU A 228 -11.70 12.50 -5.17
N LYS A 229 -12.31 13.67 -5.15
CA LYS A 229 -12.06 14.69 -4.14
C LYS A 229 -12.39 14.19 -2.74
N GLU A 230 -13.54 13.55 -2.57
CA GLU A 230 -13.95 12.93 -1.29
C GLU A 230 -12.98 11.82 -0.87
N CYS A 231 -12.59 10.93 -1.77
CA CYS A 231 -11.62 9.87 -1.52
C CYS A 231 -10.25 10.42 -1.11
N ARG A 232 -9.77 11.50 -1.72
CA ARG A 232 -8.47 12.13 -1.36
C ARG A 232 -8.46 12.62 0.07
N VAL A 233 -9.52 13.32 0.50
CA VAL A 233 -9.62 13.79 1.88
C VAL A 233 -9.71 12.61 2.85
N LEU A 234 -10.47 11.57 2.49
CA LEU A 234 -10.59 10.35 3.29
C LEU A 234 -9.23 9.64 3.44
N VAL A 235 -8.53 9.38 2.33
CA VAL A 235 -7.20 8.74 2.34
C VAL A 235 -6.22 9.58 3.15
N LEU A 236 -6.20 10.91 2.96
CA LEU A 236 -5.36 11.80 3.72
C LEU A 236 -5.64 11.72 5.22
N ALA A 237 -6.92 11.66 5.63
CA ALA A 237 -7.30 11.49 7.03
C ALA A 237 -6.86 10.12 7.59
N MET A 238 -7.00 9.05 6.80
CA MET A 238 -6.55 7.71 7.20
C MET A 238 -5.04 7.67 7.44
N ILE A 239 -4.23 8.09 6.47
CA ILE A 239 -2.76 8.06 6.59
C ILE A 239 -2.26 9.01 7.68
N THR A 240 -2.95 10.14 7.89
CA THR A 240 -2.66 11.07 8.99
C THR A 240 -2.88 10.37 10.33
N THR A 241 -3.99 9.66 10.50
CA THR A 241 -4.31 8.97 11.76
C THR A 241 -3.20 8.00 12.16
N TRP A 242 -2.66 7.22 11.22
CA TRP A 242 -1.56 6.30 11.50
C TRP A 242 -0.28 6.99 11.97
N ARG A 243 -0.06 8.26 11.62
CA ARG A 243 1.11 9.05 12.12
C ARG A 243 0.98 9.39 13.61
N TRP A 244 -0.22 9.22 14.18
CA TRP A 244 -0.49 9.45 15.60
C TRP A 244 -0.56 8.16 16.41
N ASP A 245 -0.52 7.00 15.76
CA ASP A 245 -0.40 5.72 16.45
C ASP A 245 0.90 5.71 17.29
N ARG A 246 0.79 5.30 18.55
CA ARG A 246 1.95 5.17 19.44
C ARG A 246 2.99 4.17 18.92
N GLU A 247 2.59 3.25 18.04
CA GLU A 247 3.45 2.24 17.41
C GLU A 247 4.00 2.68 16.05
N ASP A 248 3.68 3.90 15.58
CA ASP A 248 4.19 4.41 14.31
C ASP A 248 5.71 4.53 14.34
N GLN A 249 6.36 3.91 13.37
CA GLN A 249 7.82 3.90 13.22
C GLN A 249 8.29 4.63 11.96
N LEU A 250 7.38 5.35 11.27
CA LEU A 250 7.78 6.10 10.09
C LEU A 250 8.76 7.21 10.46
N PRO A 251 9.96 7.25 9.87
CA PRO A 251 10.85 8.41 10.01
C PRO A 251 10.09 9.68 9.64
N ASP A 252 10.20 10.74 10.47
CA ASP A 252 9.43 11.98 10.32
C ASP A 252 7.90 11.86 10.36
N GLY A 253 7.34 10.72 10.76
CA GLY A 253 5.90 10.46 10.76
C GLY A 253 5.09 11.56 11.43
N ARG A 254 5.53 12.04 12.59
CA ARG A 254 4.86 13.11 13.32
C ARG A 254 4.84 14.44 12.54
N ARG A 255 5.96 14.81 11.91
CA ARG A 255 6.06 16.04 11.08
C ARG A 255 5.10 15.95 9.89
N LEU A 256 5.07 14.82 9.21
CA LEU A 256 4.14 14.55 8.10
C LEU A 256 2.70 14.61 8.57
N GLY A 257 2.38 13.99 9.70
CA GLY A 257 1.03 14.03 10.30
C GLY A 257 0.54 15.43 10.57
N MET A 258 1.40 16.32 11.11
CA MET A 258 1.05 17.73 11.32
C MET A 258 0.84 18.48 10.00
N GLN A 259 1.66 18.22 8.99
CA GLN A 259 1.49 18.81 7.67
C GLN A 259 0.14 18.41 7.06
N TRP A 260 -0.17 17.12 7.05
CA TRP A 260 -1.41 16.59 6.49
C TRP A 260 -2.66 17.05 7.27
N LEU A 261 -2.57 17.22 8.58
CA LEU A 261 -3.65 17.87 9.36
C LEU A 261 -3.92 19.30 8.88
N ALA A 262 -2.88 20.06 8.56
CA ALA A 262 -3.04 21.41 8.01
C ALA A 262 -3.70 21.39 6.62
N GLU A 263 -3.35 20.42 5.77
CA GLU A 263 -3.97 20.22 4.46
C GLU A 263 -5.44 19.84 4.59
N ILE A 264 -5.81 18.93 5.51
CA ILE A 264 -7.20 18.56 5.78
C ILE A 264 -8.00 19.78 6.25
N ARG A 265 -7.44 20.60 7.16
CA ARG A 265 -8.11 21.84 7.63
C ARG A 265 -8.36 22.82 6.49
N ALA A 266 -7.38 23.01 5.61
CA ALA A 266 -7.52 23.89 4.45
C ALA A 266 -8.61 23.39 3.49
N TYR A 267 -8.69 22.08 3.32
CA TYR A 267 -9.69 21.44 2.46
C TYR A 267 -11.12 21.63 2.99
N GLU A 268 -11.29 21.55 4.31
CA GLU A 268 -12.57 21.60 4.99
C GLU A 268 -13.04 23.02 5.32
N GLY A 269 -12.22 24.05 5.11
CA GLY A 269 -12.49 25.39 5.61
C GLY A 269 -12.66 25.42 7.14
N TRP A 270 -12.01 24.47 7.83
CA TRP A 270 -12.15 24.25 9.28
C TRP A 270 -11.68 25.47 10.06
N GLN A 271 -12.62 26.15 10.72
CA GLN A 271 -12.30 27.11 11.79
C GLN A 271 -12.35 26.34 13.12
N SER A 272 -11.22 26.29 13.84
CA SER A 272 -11.19 25.69 15.18
C SER A 272 -12.31 26.25 16.05
N PRO A 273 -13.07 25.43 16.80
CA PRO A 273 -14.07 25.89 17.74
C PRO A 273 -13.37 26.60 18.92
N GLY A 274 -12.96 27.84 18.77
CA GLY A 274 -12.20 28.60 19.77
C GLY A 274 -11.65 29.92 19.29
N SER A 275 -11.65 30.22 17.99
CA SER A 275 -11.19 31.49 17.45
C SER A 275 -12.28 32.59 17.38
N ALA A 276 -13.48 32.30 17.88
CA ALA A 276 -14.55 33.27 17.99
C ALA A 276 -14.61 33.86 19.40
N VAL A 277 -13.50 34.47 19.87
CA VAL A 277 -13.52 35.33 21.06
C VAL A 277 -12.75 36.60 20.73
N GLY A 278 -13.49 37.70 20.55
CA GLY A 278 -12.96 39.05 20.72
C GLY A 278 -13.07 39.97 19.52
N SER A 279 -14.27 40.42 19.23
CA SER A 279 -14.50 41.78 18.78
C SER A 279 -15.89 42.21 19.28
N GLY A 280 -15.89 42.72 20.49
CA GLY A 280 -16.95 43.51 21.10
C GLY A 280 -16.35 44.76 21.62
#